data_5cdd011efef79ebe8c5b104f25ceb80c
#
_entry.id   5cdd011efef79ebe8c5b104f25ceb80c
#
_cell.length_a   1.000
_cell.length_b   1.000
_cell.length_c   1.000
_cell.angle_alpha   90.00
_cell.angle_beta   90.00
_cell.angle_gamma   90.00
#
_symmetry.space_group_name_H-M   'P 1'
#
loop_
_entity.id
_entity.type
_entity.pdbx_description
1 polymer ?
#
loop_
_entity_poly.entity_id
_entity_poly.type
_entity_poly.pdbx_seq_one_letter_code
_entity_poly.pdbx_strand_id
1 'polypeptide(L)'
;MSKVYLVRHGQTAWNVGEIFRGRADIPLDETGKQEVHLAGEALKDETLHAVYSSPLSRSMETAENIAKFHKIPVTPFDPIIDISYGEWEGLENQVVKEKYPELHALWQREPHKIKFPGGESLDEVRSRTIKGLEDLLAKHKDENFVLVAHRVPNKVICCALLGLDNSHFWRIQQDTASTNLFIHRNGQWIIAFLNDTSYLKSLGKPSLSDF
;
A
#
# COMPACT_ATOMS: atom_id res chain seq x y z
N MET A 1 -2.54 3.54 23.42
CA MET A 1 -1.54 3.87 22.34
C MET A 1 -1.48 2.70 21.40
N SER A 2 -1.74 2.92 20.12
CA SER A 2 -1.74 1.86 19.10
C SER A 2 -0.63 2.09 18.08
N LYS A 3 0.09 1.02 17.71
CA LYS A 3 1.00 1.00 16.57
C LYS A 3 0.26 0.43 15.35
N VAL A 4 0.34 1.12 14.22
CA VAL A 4 -0.21 0.69 12.94
C VAL A 4 0.94 0.51 11.95
N TYR A 5 1.17 -0.74 11.55
CA TYR A 5 2.13 -1.08 10.51
C TYR A 5 1.41 -1.10 9.17
N LEU A 6 1.77 -0.19 8.28
CA LEU A 6 1.21 -0.12 6.93
C LEU A 6 2.24 -0.70 5.95
N VAL A 7 1.92 -1.84 5.37
CA VAL A 7 2.83 -2.61 4.51
C VAL A 7 2.32 -2.60 3.08
N ARG A 8 3.21 -2.39 2.11
CA ARG A 8 2.90 -2.62 0.70
C ARG A 8 3.14 -4.10 0.37
N HIS A 9 2.29 -4.69 -0.48
CA HIS A 9 2.52 -6.05 -1.00
C HIS A 9 3.88 -6.19 -1.69
N GLY A 10 4.40 -7.42 -1.77
CA GLY A 10 5.64 -7.74 -2.48
C GLY A 10 5.54 -7.56 -4.00
N GLN A 11 6.65 -7.76 -4.70
CA GLN A 11 6.75 -7.59 -6.15
C GLN A 11 5.84 -8.55 -6.90
N THR A 12 5.29 -8.08 -8.02
CA THR A 12 4.56 -8.85 -9.03
C THR A 12 5.17 -8.61 -10.41
N ALA A 13 4.92 -9.48 -11.38
CA ALA A 13 5.40 -9.29 -12.75
C ALA A 13 4.96 -7.94 -13.35
N TRP A 14 3.79 -7.42 -12.98
CA TRP A 14 3.29 -6.13 -13.46
C TRP A 14 3.96 -4.92 -12.79
N ASN A 15 4.67 -5.09 -11.67
CA ASN A 15 5.57 -4.04 -11.16
C ASN A 15 6.75 -3.85 -12.12
N VAL A 16 7.35 -4.95 -12.57
CA VAL A 16 8.50 -4.95 -13.48
C VAL A 16 8.11 -4.42 -14.87
N GLY A 17 6.92 -4.78 -15.34
CA GLY A 17 6.41 -4.36 -16.66
C GLY A 17 5.81 -2.96 -16.69
N GLU A 18 5.83 -2.20 -15.58
CA GLU A 18 5.19 -0.87 -15.49
C GLU A 18 3.74 -0.84 -15.98
N ILE A 19 2.96 -1.87 -15.64
CA ILE A 19 1.56 -2.02 -16.03
C ILE A 19 0.66 -1.47 -14.92
N PHE A 20 -0.36 -0.69 -15.27
CA PHE A 20 -1.39 -0.22 -14.34
C PHE A 20 -2.20 -1.40 -13.84
N ARG A 21 -1.98 -1.82 -12.59
CA ARG A 21 -2.61 -3.04 -12.03
C ARG A 21 -4.02 -2.81 -11.54
N GLY A 22 -4.20 -1.75 -10.76
CA GLY A 22 -5.47 -1.49 -10.11
C GLY A 22 -5.98 -2.73 -9.36
N ARG A 23 -7.21 -3.10 -9.67
CA ARG A 23 -7.90 -4.24 -9.04
C ARG A 23 -7.71 -5.57 -9.76
N ALA A 24 -6.91 -5.61 -10.85
CA ALA A 24 -6.50 -6.89 -11.44
C ALA A 24 -5.75 -7.74 -10.40
N ASP A 25 -6.14 -9.00 -10.30
CA ASP A 25 -5.59 -9.91 -9.28
C ASP A 25 -4.37 -10.65 -9.84
N ILE A 26 -3.21 -10.02 -9.74
CA ILE A 26 -1.91 -10.53 -10.17
C ILE A 26 -1.15 -11.03 -8.94
N PRO A 27 -0.69 -12.30 -8.92
CA PRO A 27 0.03 -12.89 -7.79
C PRO A 27 1.44 -12.31 -7.63
N LEU A 28 2.06 -12.57 -6.47
CA LEU A 28 3.48 -12.32 -6.25
C LEU A 28 4.33 -13.12 -7.25
N ASP A 29 5.41 -12.51 -7.72
CA ASP A 29 6.48 -13.26 -8.42
C ASP A 29 7.48 -13.85 -7.42
N GLU A 30 8.48 -14.58 -7.92
CA GLU A 30 9.46 -15.24 -7.04
C GLU A 30 10.28 -14.25 -6.19
N THR A 31 10.50 -13.04 -6.70
CA THR A 31 11.10 -11.95 -5.93
C THR A 31 10.19 -11.47 -4.83
N GLY A 32 8.92 -11.21 -5.17
CA GLY A 32 7.93 -10.78 -4.20
C GLY A 32 7.74 -11.78 -3.07
N LYS A 33 7.79 -13.08 -3.34
CA LYS A 33 7.74 -14.13 -2.30
C LYS A 33 8.93 -14.05 -1.33
N GLN A 34 10.14 -13.76 -1.84
CA GLN A 34 11.32 -13.54 -0.99
C GLN A 34 11.18 -12.24 -0.17
N GLU A 35 10.73 -11.15 -0.81
CA GLU A 35 10.50 -9.87 -0.15
C GLU A 35 9.53 -10.00 1.03
N VAL A 36 8.37 -10.66 0.83
CA VAL A 36 7.36 -10.77 1.89
C VAL A 36 7.76 -11.72 3.01
N HIS A 37 8.60 -12.73 2.72
CA HIS A 37 9.20 -13.54 3.77
C HIS A 37 10.06 -12.69 4.71
N LEU A 38 10.95 -11.87 4.15
CA LEU A 38 11.82 -10.97 4.92
C LEU A 38 11.02 -9.89 5.68
N ALA A 39 9.95 -9.37 5.06
CA ALA A 39 9.05 -8.44 5.74
C ALA A 39 8.37 -9.09 6.97
N GLY A 40 7.96 -10.36 6.86
CA GLY A 40 7.43 -11.14 7.97
C GLY A 40 8.46 -11.35 9.08
N GLU A 41 9.71 -11.69 8.72
CA GLU A 41 10.81 -11.83 9.68
C GLU A 41 11.14 -10.50 10.39
N ALA A 42 11.09 -9.38 9.68
CA ALA A 42 11.34 -8.06 10.26
C ALA A 42 10.31 -7.67 11.32
N LEU A 43 9.08 -8.17 11.22
CA LEU A 43 8.01 -7.88 12.17
C LEU A 43 7.80 -8.99 13.23
N LYS A 44 8.55 -10.10 13.20
CA LYS A 44 8.30 -11.28 14.05
C LYS A 44 8.35 -11.02 15.55
N ASP A 45 9.15 -10.07 15.98
CA ASP A 45 9.34 -9.74 17.40
C ASP A 45 8.40 -8.62 17.89
N GLU A 46 7.58 -8.06 16.99
CA GLU A 46 6.57 -7.05 17.35
C GLU A 46 5.33 -7.73 17.97
N THR A 47 4.72 -7.07 18.94
CA THR A 47 3.46 -7.55 19.49
C THR A 47 2.32 -7.11 18.60
N LEU A 48 1.73 -8.02 17.82
CA LEU A 48 0.60 -7.78 16.93
C LEU A 48 -0.67 -8.45 17.45
N HIS A 49 -1.82 -7.78 17.33
CA HIS A 49 -3.13 -8.26 17.77
C HIS A 49 -4.04 -8.60 16.58
N ALA A 50 -3.80 -8.00 15.42
CA ALA A 50 -4.55 -8.27 14.20
C ALA A 50 -3.71 -8.00 12.94
N VAL A 51 -4.04 -8.71 11.85
CA VAL A 51 -3.53 -8.48 10.50
C VAL A 51 -4.70 -8.35 9.55
N TYR A 52 -4.79 -7.21 8.89
CA TYR A 52 -5.78 -6.91 7.87
C TYR A 52 -5.12 -6.79 6.50
N SER A 53 -5.77 -7.26 5.46
CA SER A 53 -5.25 -7.23 4.09
C SER A 53 -6.30 -6.79 3.09
N SER A 54 -5.87 -6.04 2.08
CA SER A 54 -6.62 -5.99 0.82
C SER A 54 -6.95 -7.42 0.36
N PRO A 55 -8.13 -7.67 -0.21
CA PRO A 55 -8.54 -9.01 -0.63
C PRO A 55 -7.77 -9.55 -1.85
N LEU A 56 -6.95 -8.73 -2.53
CA LEU A 56 -6.17 -9.16 -3.68
C LEU A 56 -5.03 -10.12 -3.28
N SER A 57 -4.82 -11.17 -4.07
CA SER A 57 -3.93 -12.31 -3.77
C SER A 57 -2.53 -11.88 -3.31
N ARG A 58 -1.91 -10.92 -4.03
CA ARG A 58 -0.58 -10.37 -3.68
C ARG A 58 -0.51 -9.78 -2.28
N SER A 59 -1.60 -9.15 -1.82
CA SER A 59 -1.66 -8.57 -0.47
C SER A 59 -1.98 -9.63 0.56
N MET A 60 -2.89 -10.55 0.26
CA MET A 60 -3.23 -11.68 1.14
C MET A 60 -1.99 -12.53 1.42
N GLU A 61 -1.25 -12.94 0.39
CA GLU A 61 -0.02 -13.73 0.56
C GLU A 61 1.06 -12.97 1.36
N THR A 62 1.18 -11.64 1.17
CA THR A 62 2.04 -10.79 1.98
C THR A 62 1.62 -10.80 3.45
N ALA A 63 0.33 -10.62 3.71
CA ALA A 63 -0.23 -10.60 5.06
C ALA A 63 -0.09 -11.95 5.77
N GLU A 64 -0.30 -13.06 5.06
CA GLU A 64 -0.11 -14.42 5.57
C GLU A 64 1.34 -14.68 5.98
N ASN A 65 2.32 -14.15 5.21
CA ASN A 65 3.72 -14.24 5.55
C ASN A 65 4.08 -13.47 6.84
N ILE A 66 3.39 -12.38 7.15
CA ILE A 66 3.54 -11.66 8.42
C ILE A 66 2.82 -12.42 9.54
N ALA A 67 1.56 -12.77 9.33
CA ALA A 67 0.67 -13.37 10.33
C ALA A 67 1.18 -14.72 10.88
N LYS A 68 1.88 -15.52 10.06
CA LYS A 68 2.42 -16.82 10.46
C LYS A 68 3.37 -16.77 11.66
N PHE A 69 4.15 -15.69 11.80
CA PHE A 69 5.06 -15.50 12.93
C PHE A 69 4.32 -15.17 14.24
N HIS A 70 3.09 -14.66 14.14
CA HIS A 70 2.27 -14.25 15.28
C HIS A 70 1.14 -15.23 15.61
N LYS A 71 0.92 -16.25 14.77
CA LYS A 71 -0.17 -17.25 14.91
C LYS A 71 -1.56 -16.60 14.98
N ILE A 72 -1.77 -15.52 14.26
CA ILE A 72 -3.06 -14.81 14.16
C ILE A 72 -3.62 -14.93 12.73
N PRO A 73 -4.94 -14.93 12.55
CA PRO A 73 -5.54 -15.00 11.22
C PRO A 73 -5.38 -13.69 10.47
N VAL A 74 -5.37 -13.77 9.13
CA VAL A 74 -5.50 -12.60 8.26
C VAL A 74 -6.99 -12.34 8.01
N THR A 75 -7.40 -11.09 8.17
CA THR A 75 -8.77 -10.65 7.88
C THR A 75 -8.78 -9.81 6.60
N PRO A 76 -9.50 -10.22 5.53
CA PRO A 76 -9.72 -9.39 4.35
C PRO A 76 -10.40 -8.07 4.74
N PHE A 77 -9.97 -6.97 4.12
CA PHE A 77 -10.43 -5.63 4.46
C PHE A 77 -10.53 -4.74 3.21
N ASP A 78 -11.72 -4.65 2.63
CA ASP A 78 -11.98 -3.96 1.37
C ASP A 78 -11.61 -2.47 1.33
N PRO A 79 -11.73 -1.67 2.42
CA PRO A 79 -11.36 -0.26 2.39
C PRO A 79 -9.94 0.04 1.91
N ILE A 80 -9.00 -0.92 2.02
CA ILE A 80 -7.62 -0.76 1.56
C ILE A 80 -7.31 -1.48 0.25
N ILE A 81 -8.33 -1.93 -0.51
CA ILE A 81 -8.15 -2.47 -1.86
C ILE A 81 -7.47 -1.42 -2.75
N ASP A 82 -6.73 -1.86 -3.78
CA ASP A 82 -6.05 -0.91 -4.67
C ASP A 82 -7.05 0.04 -5.36
N ILE A 83 -6.52 1.14 -5.87
CA ILE A 83 -7.30 2.08 -6.68
C ILE A 83 -7.84 1.36 -7.91
N SER A 84 -9.09 1.65 -8.31
CA SER A 84 -9.52 1.29 -9.65
C SER A 84 -8.98 2.31 -10.65
N TYR A 85 -8.15 1.85 -11.56
CA TYR A 85 -7.67 2.65 -12.69
C TYR A 85 -8.64 2.66 -13.88
N GLY A 86 -9.75 1.90 -13.81
CA GLY A 86 -10.75 1.82 -14.86
C GLY A 86 -10.15 1.42 -16.20
N GLU A 87 -10.30 2.26 -17.23
CA GLU A 87 -9.81 1.97 -18.59
C GLU A 87 -8.28 1.84 -18.72
N TRP A 88 -7.52 2.21 -17.69
CA TRP A 88 -6.06 2.06 -17.71
C TRP A 88 -5.61 0.70 -17.17
N GLU A 89 -6.48 -0.06 -16.51
CA GLU A 89 -6.11 -1.36 -15.95
C GLU A 89 -5.65 -2.34 -17.05
N GLY A 90 -4.49 -2.96 -16.84
CA GLY A 90 -3.84 -3.86 -17.80
C GLY A 90 -3.05 -3.17 -18.91
N LEU A 91 -3.03 -1.84 -18.97
CA LEU A 91 -2.23 -1.11 -19.94
C LEU A 91 -0.83 -0.79 -19.39
N GLU A 92 0.17 -0.88 -20.27
CA GLU A 92 1.52 -0.40 -19.98
C GLU A 92 1.53 1.14 -19.90
N ASN A 93 2.44 1.68 -19.09
CA ASN A 93 2.58 3.12 -18.90
C ASN A 93 2.78 3.88 -20.21
N GLN A 94 3.56 3.30 -21.15
CA GLN A 94 3.78 3.91 -22.47
C GLN A 94 2.49 3.95 -23.31
N VAL A 95 1.68 2.87 -23.29
CA VAL A 95 0.40 2.81 -23.99
C VAL A 95 -0.58 3.85 -23.44
N VAL A 96 -0.63 4.00 -22.12
CA VAL A 96 -1.47 5.02 -21.47
C VAL A 96 -1.04 6.42 -21.90
N LYS A 97 0.27 6.70 -21.92
CA LYS A 97 0.83 7.99 -22.36
C LYS A 97 0.45 8.33 -23.80
N GLU A 98 0.42 7.33 -24.68
CA GLU A 98 0.04 7.52 -26.10
C GLU A 98 -1.47 7.70 -26.27
N LYS A 99 -2.27 6.88 -25.57
CA LYS A 99 -3.74 6.86 -25.71
C LYS A 99 -4.43 7.98 -24.95
N TYR A 100 -3.87 8.39 -23.80
CA TYR A 100 -4.45 9.39 -22.90
C TYR A 100 -3.42 10.48 -22.49
N PRO A 101 -2.78 11.18 -23.43
CA PRO A 101 -1.62 12.04 -23.16
C PRO A 101 -1.90 13.14 -22.14
N GLU A 102 -3.07 13.76 -22.17
CA GLU A 102 -3.44 14.84 -21.26
C GLU A 102 -3.69 14.31 -19.84
N LEU A 103 -4.42 13.21 -19.70
CA LEU A 103 -4.69 12.58 -18.41
C LEU A 103 -3.42 11.97 -17.80
N HIS A 104 -2.54 11.39 -18.62
CA HIS A 104 -1.25 10.88 -18.17
C HIS A 104 -0.35 12.04 -17.65
N ALA A 105 -0.31 13.16 -18.38
CA ALA A 105 0.41 14.34 -17.93
C ALA A 105 -0.17 14.93 -16.63
N LEU A 106 -1.49 14.90 -16.48
CA LEU A 106 -2.18 15.31 -15.25
C LEU A 106 -1.83 14.37 -14.08
N TRP A 107 -1.84 13.05 -14.30
CA TRP A 107 -1.43 12.06 -13.30
C TRP A 107 -0.02 12.31 -12.78
N GLN A 108 0.92 12.63 -13.67
CA GLN A 108 2.32 12.89 -13.31
C GLN A 108 2.51 14.21 -12.54
N ARG A 109 1.76 15.26 -12.88
CA ARG A 109 1.99 16.60 -12.31
C ARG A 109 1.05 16.98 -11.19
N GLU A 110 -0.23 16.60 -11.30
CA GLU A 110 -1.30 17.01 -10.40
C GLU A 110 -2.25 15.82 -10.10
N PRO A 111 -1.72 14.74 -9.47
CA PRO A 111 -2.46 13.47 -9.30
C PRO A 111 -3.78 13.63 -8.53
N HIS A 112 -3.88 14.66 -7.70
CA HIS A 112 -5.09 14.98 -6.92
C HIS A 112 -6.26 15.47 -7.79
N LYS A 113 -5.99 15.88 -9.04
CA LYS A 113 -7.02 16.39 -9.96
C LYS A 113 -7.57 15.32 -10.89
N ILE A 114 -6.89 14.17 -10.99
CA ILE A 114 -7.34 13.12 -11.91
C ILE A 114 -8.53 12.35 -11.36
N LYS A 115 -9.49 12.08 -12.24
CA LYS A 115 -10.47 11.01 -12.11
C LYS A 115 -10.21 10.03 -13.25
N PHE A 116 -9.83 8.80 -12.92
CA PHE A 116 -9.58 7.79 -13.95
C PHE A 116 -10.85 7.44 -14.69
N PRO A 117 -10.86 7.34 -16.03
CA PRO A 117 -12.03 6.96 -16.80
C PRO A 117 -12.56 5.58 -16.36
N GLY A 118 -13.80 5.52 -15.86
CA GLY A 118 -14.37 4.29 -15.29
C GLY A 118 -13.75 3.82 -13.98
N GLY A 119 -12.83 4.61 -13.39
CA GLY A 119 -12.11 4.27 -12.15
C GLY A 119 -12.35 5.26 -11.01
N GLU A 120 -11.45 5.30 -10.05
CA GLU A 120 -11.48 6.16 -8.86
C GLU A 120 -10.61 7.41 -9.02
N SER A 121 -10.85 8.42 -8.20
CA SER A 121 -9.91 9.51 -7.90
C SER A 121 -9.11 9.20 -6.63
N LEU A 122 -8.02 9.95 -6.37
CA LEU A 122 -7.30 9.82 -5.10
C LEU A 122 -8.14 10.22 -3.89
N ASP A 123 -9.11 11.14 -4.05
CA ASP A 123 -9.98 11.57 -2.96
C ASP A 123 -10.99 10.49 -2.58
N GLU A 124 -11.50 9.72 -3.54
CA GLU A 124 -12.34 8.55 -3.26
C GLU A 124 -11.54 7.46 -2.52
N VAL A 125 -10.30 7.19 -2.95
CA VAL A 125 -9.41 6.27 -2.23
C VAL A 125 -9.14 6.77 -0.81
N ARG A 126 -8.85 8.07 -0.64
CA ARG A 126 -8.63 8.68 0.68
C ARG A 126 -9.84 8.51 1.59
N SER A 127 -11.02 8.81 1.08
CA SER A 127 -12.26 8.73 1.86
C SER A 127 -12.48 7.32 2.42
N ARG A 128 -12.37 6.26 1.57
CA ARG A 128 -12.60 4.89 2.01
C ARG A 128 -11.49 4.35 2.93
N THR A 129 -10.22 4.71 2.64
CA THR A 129 -9.09 4.20 3.42
C THR A 129 -9.02 4.83 4.80
N ILE A 130 -9.25 6.14 4.92
CA ILE A 130 -9.21 6.83 6.22
C ILE A 130 -10.39 6.42 7.08
N LYS A 131 -11.60 6.36 6.50
CA LYS A 131 -12.74 5.83 7.24
C LYS A 131 -12.50 4.42 7.76
N GLY A 132 -11.97 3.54 6.92
CA GLY A 132 -11.63 2.17 7.33
C GLY A 132 -10.57 2.13 8.44
N LEU A 133 -9.55 2.98 8.38
CA LEU A 133 -8.53 3.08 9.42
C LEU A 133 -9.12 3.56 10.76
N GLU A 134 -10.02 4.55 10.72
CA GLU A 134 -10.73 5.04 11.92
C GLU A 134 -11.60 3.94 12.55
N ASP A 135 -12.32 3.17 11.74
CA ASP A 135 -13.14 2.03 12.20
C ASP A 135 -12.25 0.96 12.88
N LEU A 136 -11.05 0.68 12.33
CA LEU A 136 -10.10 -0.26 12.95
C LEU A 136 -9.49 0.29 14.24
N LEU A 137 -9.17 1.58 14.31
CA LEU A 137 -8.67 2.20 15.54
C LEU A 137 -9.71 2.15 16.68
N ALA A 138 -10.99 2.33 16.35
CA ALA A 138 -12.07 2.20 17.32
C ALA A 138 -12.22 0.76 17.82
N LYS A 139 -12.02 -0.23 16.93
CA LYS A 139 -12.07 -1.66 17.25
C LYS A 139 -10.85 -2.12 18.07
N HIS A 140 -9.64 -1.65 17.72
CA HIS A 140 -8.35 -2.06 18.30
C HIS A 140 -7.80 -0.98 19.22
N LYS A 141 -8.59 -0.62 20.22
CA LYS A 141 -8.18 0.39 21.20
C LYS A 141 -6.98 -0.09 22.01
N ASP A 142 -5.88 0.67 21.90
CA ASP A 142 -4.59 0.37 22.54
C ASP A 142 -3.91 -0.94 22.08
N GLU A 143 -4.31 -1.47 20.93
CA GLU A 143 -3.73 -2.65 20.29
C GLU A 143 -2.92 -2.27 19.06
N ASN A 144 -1.94 -3.12 18.71
CA ASN A 144 -1.13 -2.94 17.50
C ASN A 144 -1.66 -3.84 16.38
N PHE A 145 -1.71 -3.35 15.15
CA PHE A 145 -2.16 -4.13 14.01
C PHE A 145 -1.42 -3.78 12.72
N VAL A 146 -1.50 -4.68 11.77
CA VAL A 146 -0.92 -4.54 10.43
C VAL A 146 -2.02 -4.32 9.41
N LEU A 147 -1.77 -3.41 8.46
CA LEU A 147 -2.54 -3.24 7.23
C LEU A 147 -1.64 -3.56 6.04
N VAL A 148 -2.00 -4.55 5.25
CA VAL A 148 -1.29 -4.87 4.01
C VAL A 148 -2.10 -4.39 2.82
N ALA A 149 -1.55 -3.43 2.08
CA ALA A 149 -2.24 -2.77 0.99
C ALA A 149 -1.32 -2.55 -0.23
N HIS A 150 -1.54 -1.48 -0.95
CA HIS A 150 -0.94 -1.20 -2.25
C HIS A 150 -0.30 0.18 -2.27
N ARG A 151 0.46 0.47 -3.33
CA ARG A 151 1.16 1.75 -3.49
C ARG A 151 0.23 2.96 -3.31
N VAL A 152 -0.89 2.99 -4.03
CA VAL A 152 -1.79 4.16 -4.02
C VAL A 152 -2.47 4.33 -2.67
N PRO A 153 -3.16 3.33 -2.10
CA PRO A 153 -3.72 3.44 -0.76
C PRO A 153 -2.68 3.86 0.29
N ASN A 154 -1.48 3.27 0.25
CA ASN A 154 -0.44 3.61 1.23
C ASN A 154 0.01 5.07 1.13
N LYS A 155 0.29 5.57 -0.08
CA LYS A 155 0.66 6.99 -0.30
C LYS A 155 -0.45 7.93 0.18
N VAL A 156 -1.71 7.61 -0.13
CA VAL A 156 -2.87 8.41 0.28
C VAL A 156 -3.05 8.42 1.79
N ILE A 157 -2.90 7.26 2.45
CA ILE A 157 -2.93 7.16 3.91
C ILE A 157 -1.78 7.99 4.51
N CYS A 158 -0.56 7.84 4.00
CA CYS A 158 0.59 8.62 4.46
C CYS A 158 0.34 10.13 4.34
N CYS A 159 -0.15 10.61 3.19
CA CYS A 159 -0.54 12.03 3.03
C CYS A 159 -1.54 12.45 4.11
N ALA A 160 -2.60 11.65 4.31
CA ALA A 160 -3.65 11.97 5.28
C ALA A 160 -3.12 12.08 6.71
N LEU A 161 -2.31 11.10 7.15
CA LEU A 161 -1.77 11.06 8.51
C LEU A 161 -0.70 12.13 8.75
N LEU A 162 -0.06 12.66 7.69
CA LEU A 162 0.82 13.82 7.73
C LEU A 162 0.07 15.17 7.70
N GLY A 163 -1.26 15.17 7.57
CA GLY A 163 -2.05 16.40 7.40
C GLY A 163 -1.90 17.04 6.02
N LEU A 164 -1.43 16.28 5.03
CA LEU A 164 -1.24 16.73 3.65
C LEU A 164 -2.45 16.34 2.78
N ASP A 165 -2.70 17.09 1.74
CA ASP A 165 -3.63 16.71 0.68
C ASP A 165 -2.97 15.81 -0.37
N ASN A 166 -3.76 15.30 -1.32
CA ASN A 166 -3.28 14.37 -2.34
C ASN A 166 -2.40 15.02 -3.43
N SER A 167 -2.17 16.35 -3.41
CA SER A 167 -1.18 17.00 -4.28
C SER A 167 0.26 16.60 -3.93
N HIS A 168 0.46 16.07 -2.73
CA HIS A 168 1.75 15.59 -2.23
C HIS A 168 2.02 14.11 -2.55
N PHE A 169 1.12 13.43 -3.26
CA PHE A 169 1.16 11.99 -3.56
C PHE A 169 2.53 11.51 -4.08
N TRP A 170 3.15 12.25 -5.02
CA TRP A 170 4.45 11.88 -5.59
C TRP A 170 5.65 12.18 -4.69
N ARG A 171 5.45 12.86 -3.56
CA ARG A 171 6.52 13.14 -2.58
C ARG A 171 6.73 12.01 -1.58
N ILE A 172 5.91 10.98 -1.61
CA ILE A 172 5.96 9.82 -0.71
C ILE A 172 6.32 8.59 -1.52
N GLN A 173 7.48 8.02 -1.26
CA GLN A 173 7.90 6.75 -1.86
C GLN A 173 7.27 5.58 -1.11
N GLN A 174 6.90 4.53 -1.86
CA GLN A 174 6.41 3.26 -1.32
C GLN A 174 6.93 2.13 -2.20
N ASP A 175 8.01 1.48 -1.79
CA ASP A 175 8.62 0.35 -2.49
C ASP A 175 7.85 -0.95 -2.22
N THR A 176 8.07 -2.00 -3.04
CA THR A 176 7.49 -3.32 -2.80
C THR A 176 7.92 -3.86 -1.44
N ALA A 177 7.01 -4.51 -0.74
CA ALA A 177 7.18 -5.03 0.62
C ALA A 177 7.70 -4.00 1.64
N SER A 178 7.63 -2.68 1.36
CA SER A 178 8.01 -1.66 2.33
C SER A 178 7.05 -1.61 3.52
N THR A 179 7.60 -1.27 4.68
CA THR A 179 6.84 -1.07 5.92
C THR A 179 6.90 0.39 6.35
N ASN A 180 5.77 0.90 6.83
CA ASN A 180 5.64 2.20 7.48
C ASN A 180 5.09 1.99 8.88
N LEU A 181 5.55 2.77 9.86
CA LEU A 181 5.04 2.71 11.23
C LEU A 181 4.45 4.04 11.65
N PHE A 182 3.18 3.99 12.00
CA PHE A 182 2.42 5.08 12.60
C PHE A 182 2.04 4.72 14.03
N ILE A 183 2.12 5.70 14.92
CA ILE A 183 1.72 5.56 16.33
C ILE A 183 0.55 6.52 16.57
N HIS A 184 -0.60 5.96 16.95
CA HIS A 184 -1.75 6.76 17.37
C HIS A 184 -1.74 6.90 18.89
N ARG A 185 -1.65 8.15 19.37
CA ARG A 185 -1.62 8.48 20.80
C ARG A 185 -2.35 9.79 21.08
N ASN A 186 -3.29 9.76 22.02
CA ASN A 186 -4.06 10.94 22.44
C ASN A 186 -4.73 11.70 21.27
N GLY A 187 -5.30 10.95 20.29
CA GLY A 187 -5.94 11.54 19.11
C GLY A 187 -4.98 12.08 18.06
N GLN A 188 -3.68 11.89 18.21
CA GLN A 188 -2.66 12.37 17.29
C GLN A 188 -1.88 11.22 16.65
N TRP A 189 -1.45 11.43 15.40
CA TRP A 189 -0.57 10.55 14.68
C TRP A 189 0.89 10.97 14.78
N ILE A 190 1.75 10.01 15.08
CA ILE A 190 3.21 10.16 15.09
C ILE A 190 3.75 9.21 14.04
N ILE A 191 4.58 9.69 13.14
CA ILE A 191 5.25 8.88 12.13
C ILE A 191 6.60 8.48 12.68
N ALA A 192 6.80 7.19 12.90
CA ALA A 192 8.06 6.65 13.38
C ALA A 192 9.04 6.44 12.23
N PHE A 193 8.57 5.86 11.12
CA PHE A 193 9.32 5.74 9.87
C PHE A 193 8.38 5.53 8.69
N LEU A 194 8.87 5.83 7.49
CA LEU A 194 8.20 5.59 6.21
C LEU A 194 9.11 4.81 5.28
N ASN A 195 8.50 3.94 4.46
CA ASN A 195 9.16 3.20 3.38
C ASN A 195 10.41 2.42 3.84
N ASP A 196 10.37 1.81 5.02
CA ASP A 196 11.49 0.97 5.45
C ASP A 196 11.55 -0.32 4.63
N THR A 197 12.68 -0.51 3.98
CA THR A 197 13.08 -1.70 3.21
C THR A 197 14.44 -2.23 3.65
N SER A 198 14.92 -1.82 4.83
CA SER A 198 16.25 -2.15 5.33
C SER A 198 16.52 -3.66 5.39
N TYR A 199 15.48 -4.46 5.63
CA TYR A 199 15.52 -5.92 5.66
C TYR A 199 15.62 -6.57 4.27
N LEU A 200 15.38 -5.82 3.17
CA LEU A 200 15.48 -6.32 1.80
C LEU A 200 16.89 -6.19 1.19
N LYS A 201 17.83 -5.57 1.91
CA LYS A 201 19.20 -5.33 1.41
C LYS A 201 19.93 -6.61 0.97
N SER A 202 19.65 -7.74 1.60
CA SER A 202 20.22 -9.03 1.25
C SER A 202 19.84 -9.53 -0.15
N LEU A 203 18.73 -9.04 -0.71
CA LEU A 203 18.30 -9.39 -2.07
C LEU A 203 19.09 -8.64 -3.16
N GLY A 204 19.93 -7.67 -2.79
CA GLY A 204 20.82 -6.96 -3.71
C GLY A 204 20.10 -6.16 -4.81
N LYS A 205 18.82 -5.82 -4.63
CA LYS A 205 18.02 -5.17 -5.67
C LYS A 205 17.86 -3.70 -5.41
N PRO A 206 17.94 -2.87 -6.47
CA PRO A 206 17.43 -1.50 -6.38
C PRO A 206 15.92 -1.54 -6.16
N SER A 207 15.40 -0.58 -5.40
CA SER A 207 13.94 -0.38 -5.32
C SER A 207 13.39 -0.15 -6.73
N LEU A 208 12.25 -0.77 -7.05
CA LEU A 208 11.55 -0.48 -8.30
C LEU A 208 11.05 0.96 -8.26
N SER A 209 11.35 1.71 -9.32
CA SER A 209 10.86 3.09 -9.45
C SER A 209 9.33 3.11 -9.44
N ASP A 210 8.77 4.07 -8.74
CA ASP A 210 7.37 4.44 -8.89
C ASP A 210 7.19 5.17 -10.22
N PHE A 211 6.48 4.59 -11.16
CA PHE A 211 6.10 5.24 -12.43
C PHE A 211 4.74 5.93 -12.31
#